data_54e508b5690177c41e27f9f6c261bba7
#
_entry.id   54e508b5690177c41e27f9f6c261bba7
#
_cell.length_a   1.000
_cell.length_b   1.000
_cell.length_c   1.000
_cell.angle_alpha   90.00
_cell.angle_beta   90.00
_cell.angle_gamma   90.00
#
_symmetry.space_group_name_H-M   'P 1'
#
loop_
_entity.id
_entity.type
_entity.pdbx_description
1 polymer ?
#
loop_
_entity_poly.entity_id
_entity_poly.type
_entity_poly.pdbx_seq_one_letter_code
_entity_poly.pdbx_strand_id
1 'polypeptide(L)'
;MSLNDYLWFLNFKVMSIPVRNIVFDLGGVLIDYDLQRCLDSFRKLGFTQIDRYVNPYTQSGFFAQIENGTVTPAQWYAMIDREVGHHIDPQRIDEALCSFLIDIPDYKLDMLRDLRRQGYRVFMLSNTNVIMFEWMKQHVFKKQGLTVLDYFDRLFLSYEMKMVKPNEEIFRKMLADGEMVPTETLLIDDGEANVAAASALGIHTYLAHRAEDFRSLFHQYPPMK
;
A
#
# COMPACT_ATOMS: atom_id res chain seq x y z
N MET A 1 -21.91 37.52 -28.98
CA MET A 1 -21.10 36.49 -28.28
C MET A 1 -21.88 35.19 -28.39
N SER A 2 -21.40 34.25 -29.21
CA SER A 2 -22.11 32.98 -29.45
C SER A 2 -21.84 31.97 -28.32
N LEU A 3 -22.75 31.00 -28.15
CA LEU A 3 -22.59 29.91 -27.17
C LEU A 3 -21.25 29.17 -27.34
N ASN A 4 -20.66 29.18 -28.54
CA ASN A 4 -19.37 28.64 -28.86
C ASN A 4 -18.19 29.42 -28.25
N ASP A 5 -18.33 30.73 -28.06
CA ASP A 5 -17.30 31.56 -27.43
C ASP A 5 -17.24 31.31 -25.93
N TYR A 6 -18.35 30.90 -25.30
CA TYR A 6 -18.43 30.53 -23.89
C TYR A 6 -17.81 29.15 -23.63
N LEU A 7 -17.89 28.22 -24.57
CA LEU A 7 -17.28 26.90 -24.47
C LEU A 7 -15.74 26.93 -24.63
N TRP A 8 -15.20 27.97 -25.25
CA TRP A 8 -13.75 28.21 -25.36
C TRP A 8 -13.13 28.65 -24.03
N PHE A 9 -13.87 29.34 -23.17
CA PHE A 9 -13.42 29.75 -21.83
C PHE A 9 -13.51 28.65 -20.80
N LEU A 10 -14.20 27.53 -21.06
CA LEU A 10 -14.32 26.36 -20.19
C LEU A 10 -13.29 25.26 -20.51
N ASN A 11 -12.37 25.48 -21.43
CA ASN A 11 -11.13 24.72 -21.47
C ASN A 11 -10.26 25.13 -20.26
N PHE A 12 -10.66 24.71 -19.06
CA PHE A 12 -9.72 24.52 -17.99
C PHE A 12 -8.70 23.51 -18.52
N LYS A 13 -7.60 24.04 -19.03
CA LYS A 13 -6.38 23.27 -19.24
C LYS A 13 -6.07 22.69 -17.88
N VAL A 14 -6.46 21.44 -17.64
CA VAL A 14 -6.04 20.72 -16.43
C VAL A 14 -4.54 20.91 -16.43
N MET A 15 -4.04 21.70 -15.48
CA MET A 15 -2.60 21.93 -15.37
C MET A 15 -1.99 20.57 -15.11
N SER A 16 -1.36 20.00 -16.13
CA SER A 16 -0.62 18.76 -15.97
C SER A 16 0.63 19.02 -15.15
N ILE A 17 0.86 18.19 -14.15
CA ILE A 17 2.03 18.24 -13.28
C ILE A 17 2.90 17.05 -13.68
N PRO A 18 3.99 17.27 -14.44
CA PRO A 18 4.86 16.17 -14.83
C PRO A 18 5.51 15.54 -13.59
N VAL A 19 5.49 14.22 -13.50
CA VAL A 19 6.13 13.47 -12.42
C VAL A 19 7.05 12.39 -13.00
N ARG A 20 8.10 12.08 -12.26
CA ARG A 20 9.03 11.00 -12.58
C ARG A 20 8.72 9.73 -11.83
N ASN A 21 8.28 9.87 -10.58
CA ASN A 21 8.10 8.78 -9.64
C ASN A 21 6.63 8.64 -9.26
N ILE A 22 6.13 7.43 -9.30
CA ILE A 22 4.81 7.08 -8.76
C ILE A 22 5.01 6.08 -7.64
N VAL A 23 4.50 6.40 -6.46
CA VAL A 23 4.56 5.57 -5.26
C VAL A 23 3.14 5.10 -4.95
N PHE A 24 2.94 3.81 -4.90
CA PHE A 24 1.66 3.21 -4.55
C PHE A 24 1.68 2.66 -3.13
N ASP A 25 0.64 2.96 -2.36
CA ASP A 25 0.27 2.07 -1.26
C ASP A 25 -0.25 0.74 -1.83
N LEU A 26 -0.32 -0.26 -0.98
CA LEU A 26 -0.73 -1.59 -1.37
C LEU A 26 -2.18 -1.87 -0.96
N GLY A 27 -2.47 -1.85 0.34
CA GLY A 27 -3.81 -2.11 0.88
C GLY A 27 -4.81 -1.02 0.51
N GLY A 28 -6.02 -1.37 0.03
CA GLY A 28 -7.03 -0.37 -0.35
C GLY A 28 -6.75 0.38 -1.65
N VAL A 29 -5.50 0.40 -2.12
CA VAL A 29 -5.07 1.03 -3.38
C VAL A 29 -4.92 -0.02 -4.49
N LEU A 30 -3.99 -0.93 -4.33
CA LEU A 30 -3.73 -1.98 -5.31
C LEU A 30 -4.47 -3.27 -4.97
N ILE A 31 -4.34 -3.75 -3.73
CA ILE A 31 -4.99 -4.98 -3.25
C ILE A 31 -6.25 -4.67 -2.46
N ASP A 32 -7.31 -5.39 -2.77
CA ASP A 32 -8.52 -5.38 -1.95
C ASP A 32 -8.33 -6.22 -0.69
N TYR A 33 -9.00 -5.82 0.41
CA TYR A 33 -8.92 -6.52 1.67
C TYR A 33 -10.28 -6.66 2.37
N ASP A 34 -10.40 -7.64 3.26
CA ASP A 34 -11.58 -7.89 4.11
C ASP A 34 -11.14 -8.09 5.56
N LEU A 35 -11.28 -7.02 6.36
CA LEU A 35 -10.95 -7.05 7.78
C LEU A 35 -11.81 -8.07 8.54
N GLN A 36 -13.11 -8.14 8.25
CA GLN A 36 -14.01 -9.01 8.99
C GLN A 36 -13.63 -10.48 8.82
N ARG A 37 -13.21 -10.87 7.60
CA ARG A 37 -12.72 -12.22 7.32
C ARG A 37 -11.49 -12.57 8.15
N CYS A 38 -10.55 -11.62 8.32
CA CYS A 38 -9.38 -11.80 9.18
C CYS A 38 -9.78 -11.97 10.65
N LEU A 39 -10.63 -11.06 11.18
CA LEU A 39 -11.08 -11.12 12.56
C LEU A 39 -11.81 -12.44 12.87
N ASP A 40 -12.69 -12.89 11.97
CA ASP A 40 -13.44 -14.15 12.15
C ASP A 40 -12.51 -15.38 12.07
N SER A 41 -11.45 -15.30 11.26
CA SER A 41 -10.44 -16.37 11.18
C SER A 41 -9.66 -16.50 12.48
N PHE A 42 -9.21 -15.38 13.07
CA PHE A 42 -8.56 -15.39 14.38
C PHE A 42 -9.49 -15.84 15.51
N ARG A 43 -10.76 -15.41 15.50
CA ARG A 43 -11.76 -15.87 16.51
C ARG A 43 -11.95 -17.38 16.46
N LYS A 44 -11.95 -18.01 15.27
CA LYS A 44 -12.01 -19.48 15.12
C LYS A 44 -10.78 -20.20 15.70
N LEU A 45 -9.66 -19.51 15.83
CA LEU A 45 -8.45 -20.01 16.49
C LEU A 45 -8.47 -19.82 18.01
N GLY A 46 -9.54 -19.24 18.56
CA GLY A 46 -9.67 -18.94 19.99
C GLY A 46 -9.25 -17.50 20.37
N PHE A 47 -8.77 -16.69 19.42
CA PHE A 47 -8.38 -15.31 19.68
C PHE A 47 -9.62 -14.38 19.64
N THR A 48 -10.45 -14.45 20.67
CA THR A 48 -11.72 -13.73 20.72
C THR A 48 -11.61 -12.22 20.87
N GLN A 49 -10.46 -11.71 21.34
CA GLN A 49 -10.23 -10.29 21.58
C GLN A 49 -9.41 -9.61 20.49
N ILE A 50 -9.31 -10.21 19.31
CA ILE A 50 -8.49 -9.73 18.17
C ILE A 50 -8.79 -8.28 17.79
N ASP A 51 -10.04 -7.82 17.95
CA ASP A 51 -10.48 -6.45 17.64
C ASP A 51 -9.71 -5.37 18.43
N ARG A 52 -9.07 -5.73 19.53
CA ARG A 52 -8.23 -4.80 20.31
C ARG A 52 -6.90 -4.50 19.64
N TYR A 53 -6.47 -5.33 18.71
CA TYR A 53 -5.14 -5.29 18.09
C TYR A 53 -5.17 -4.85 16.64
N VAL A 54 -6.26 -5.14 15.94
CA VAL A 54 -6.37 -4.98 14.50
C VAL A 54 -7.54 -4.07 14.12
N ASN A 55 -7.24 -3.01 13.37
CA ASN A 55 -8.24 -2.17 12.71
C ASN A 55 -7.80 -1.85 11.27
N PRO A 56 -8.65 -1.22 10.43
CA PRO A 56 -8.33 -1.00 9.02
C PRO A 56 -7.07 -0.17 8.75
N TYR A 57 -6.71 0.75 9.64
CA TYR A 57 -5.67 1.75 9.39
C TYR A 57 -4.50 1.68 10.35
N THR A 58 -4.70 1.19 11.57
CA THR A 58 -3.67 1.23 12.60
C THR A 58 -3.68 -0.05 13.41
N GLN A 59 -2.53 -0.70 13.50
CA GLN A 59 -2.38 -1.86 14.35
C GLN A 59 -1.92 -1.44 15.75
N SER A 60 -2.19 -2.27 16.75
CA SER A 60 -1.74 -2.02 18.14
C SER A 60 -1.05 -3.24 18.74
N GLY A 61 -0.35 -3.02 19.86
CA GLY A 61 0.35 -4.08 20.57
C GLY A 61 1.32 -4.85 19.67
N PHE A 62 1.33 -6.17 19.78
CA PHE A 62 2.25 -7.01 19.01
C PHE A 62 1.89 -7.13 17.51
N PHE A 63 0.69 -6.76 17.09
CA PHE A 63 0.37 -6.60 15.66
C PHE A 63 1.09 -5.38 15.05
N ALA A 64 1.18 -4.27 15.79
CA ALA A 64 2.01 -3.15 15.36
C ALA A 64 3.50 -3.49 15.36
N GLN A 65 3.95 -4.37 16.25
CA GLN A 65 5.36 -4.78 16.34
C GLN A 65 5.80 -5.66 15.16
N ILE A 66 4.94 -6.54 14.66
CA ILE A 66 5.26 -7.33 13.44
C ILE A 66 5.21 -6.44 12.19
N GLU A 67 4.31 -5.45 12.13
CA GLU A 67 4.18 -4.50 11.03
C GLU A 67 5.38 -3.53 10.96
N ASN A 68 5.88 -3.04 12.09
CA ASN A 68 7.08 -2.21 12.13
C ASN A 68 8.38 -3.03 12.21
N GLY A 69 8.28 -4.36 12.17
CA GLY A 69 9.41 -5.29 12.14
C GLY A 69 10.26 -5.29 13.41
N THR A 70 9.74 -4.86 14.57
CA THR A 70 10.46 -4.94 15.86
C THR A 70 10.43 -6.33 16.49
N VAL A 71 9.55 -7.21 16.00
CA VAL A 71 9.51 -8.63 16.38
C VAL A 71 9.63 -9.52 15.14
N THR A 72 10.20 -10.70 15.34
CA THR A 72 10.23 -11.75 14.31
C THR A 72 8.90 -12.52 14.28
N PRO A 73 8.58 -13.25 13.19
CA PRO A 73 7.42 -14.13 13.15
C PRO A 73 7.36 -15.11 14.33
N ALA A 74 8.47 -15.75 14.68
CA ALA A 74 8.52 -16.69 15.81
C ALA A 74 8.17 -16.03 17.16
N GLN A 75 8.65 -14.81 17.38
CA GLN A 75 8.28 -14.03 18.58
C GLN A 75 6.80 -13.63 18.56
N TRP A 76 6.29 -13.27 17.40
CA TRP A 76 4.90 -12.88 17.21
C TRP A 76 3.94 -14.05 17.45
N TYR A 77 4.23 -15.26 16.95
CA TYR A 77 3.45 -16.46 17.25
C TYR A 77 3.41 -16.77 18.74
N ALA A 78 4.57 -16.66 19.42
CA ALA A 78 4.63 -16.87 20.87
C ALA A 78 3.82 -15.85 21.67
N MET A 79 3.68 -14.60 21.15
CA MET A 79 2.81 -13.58 21.76
C MET A 79 1.33 -13.92 21.57
N ILE A 80 0.95 -14.43 20.40
CA ILE A 80 -0.41 -14.92 20.14
C ILE A 80 -0.75 -16.09 21.07
N ASP A 81 0.11 -17.12 21.13
CA ASP A 81 -0.08 -18.28 22.01
C ASP A 81 -0.30 -17.85 23.48
N ARG A 82 0.47 -16.87 23.95
CA ARG A 82 0.33 -16.32 25.29
C ARG A 82 -1.00 -15.61 25.50
N GLU A 83 -1.44 -14.84 24.50
CA GLU A 83 -2.69 -14.07 24.57
C GLU A 83 -3.91 -14.99 24.57
N VAL A 84 -3.91 -16.05 23.76
CA VAL A 84 -5.00 -17.01 23.67
C VAL A 84 -4.95 -18.10 24.75
N GLY A 85 -3.79 -18.27 25.42
CA GLY A 85 -3.61 -19.26 26.50
C GLY A 85 -3.36 -20.70 26.04
N HIS A 86 -3.13 -20.94 24.74
CA HIS A 86 -2.76 -22.24 24.18
C HIS A 86 -1.92 -22.09 22.92
N HIS A 87 -1.24 -23.15 22.51
CA HIS A 87 -0.46 -23.16 21.27
C HIS A 87 -1.35 -23.28 20.05
N ILE A 88 -1.08 -22.46 19.05
CA ILE A 88 -1.70 -22.52 17.72
C ILE A 88 -0.59 -22.78 16.69
N ASP A 89 -0.84 -23.71 15.78
CA ASP A 89 0.09 -23.95 14.67
C ASP A 89 0.35 -22.65 13.89
N PRO A 90 1.62 -22.23 13.70
CA PRO A 90 1.99 -21.04 12.95
C PRO A 90 1.35 -20.94 11.58
N GLN A 91 1.21 -22.04 10.84
CA GLN A 91 0.56 -22.06 9.55
C GLN A 91 -0.91 -21.60 9.64
N ARG A 92 -1.65 -22.01 10.67
CA ARG A 92 -3.03 -21.58 10.89
C ARG A 92 -3.13 -20.11 11.26
N ILE A 93 -2.14 -19.57 11.96
CA ILE A 93 -2.04 -18.13 12.26
C ILE A 93 -1.78 -17.35 10.96
N ASP A 94 -0.87 -17.82 10.12
CA ASP A 94 -0.57 -17.20 8.82
C ASP A 94 -1.80 -17.22 7.90
N GLU A 95 -2.52 -18.32 7.83
CA GLU A 95 -3.77 -18.44 7.08
C GLU A 95 -4.83 -17.45 7.59
N ALA A 96 -4.97 -17.30 8.92
CA ALA A 96 -5.89 -16.33 9.52
C ALA A 96 -5.48 -14.89 9.20
N LEU A 97 -4.21 -14.55 9.31
CA LEU A 97 -3.67 -13.23 8.99
C LEU A 97 -3.83 -12.91 7.49
N CYS A 98 -3.41 -13.82 6.61
CA CYS A 98 -3.46 -13.63 5.17
C CYS A 98 -4.90 -13.66 4.62
N SER A 99 -5.87 -14.18 5.39
CA SER A 99 -7.29 -14.11 5.02
C SER A 99 -7.83 -12.67 4.91
N PHE A 100 -7.09 -11.68 5.46
CA PHE A 100 -7.32 -10.26 5.26
C PHE A 100 -7.23 -9.86 3.78
N LEU A 101 -6.31 -10.46 3.05
CA LEU A 101 -6.00 -10.12 1.66
C LEU A 101 -7.00 -10.80 0.71
N ILE A 102 -7.47 -10.07 -0.30
CA ILE A 102 -8.32 -10.63 -1.34
C ILE A 102 -7.50 -10.85 -2.60
N ASP A 103 -7.35 -9.85 -3.45
CA ASP A 103 -6.60 -9.94 -4.71
C ASP A 103 -6.24 -8.55 -5.25
N ILE A 104 -5.33 -8.52 -6.21
CA ILE A 104 -5.07 -7.36 -7.07
C ILE A 104 -5.75 -7.64 -8.41
N PRO A 105 -6.70 -6.81 -8.86
CA PRO A 105 -7.28 -6.93 -10.20
C PRO A 105 -6.21 -6.89 -11.29
N ASP A 106 -6.33 -7.73 -12.31
CA ASP A 106 -5.31 -7.84 -13.38
C ASP A 106 -5.03 -6.50 -14.05
N TYR A 107 -6.06 -5.67 -14.26
CA TYR A 107 -5.88 -4.35 -14.86
C TYR A 107 -4.95 -3.42 -14.04
N LYS A 108 -4.87 -3.58 -12.71
CA LYS A 108 -3.95 -2.82 -11.86
C LYS A 108 -2.51 -3.32 -12.05
N LEU A 109 -2.31 -4.63 -12.17
CA LEU A 109 -0.98 -5.19 -12.49
C LEU A 109 -0.52 -4.76 -13.89
N ASP A 110 -1.40 -4.78 -14.88
CA ASP A 110 -1.09 -4.29 -16.22
C ASP A 110 -0.78 -2.79 -16.21
N MET A 111 -1.54 -1.99 -15.46
CA MET A 111 -1.28 -0.56 -15.28
C MET A 111 0.13 -0.29 -14.72
N LEU A 112 0.58 -1.01 -13.70
CA LEU A 112 1.93 -0.84 -13.14
C LEU A 112 3.01 -1.05 -14.21
N ARG A 113 2.86 -2.09 -15.04
CA ARG A 113 3.78 -2.38 -16.14
C ARG A 113 3.73 -1.32 -17.23
N ASP A 114 2.52 -0.83 -17.55
CA ASP A 114 2.33 0.21 -18.57
C ASP A 114 2.93 1.54 -18.13
N LEU A 115 2.82 1.91 -16.86
CA LEU A 115 3.47 3.10 -16.31
C LEU A 115 4.99 3.02 -16.45
N ARG A 116 5.60 1.87 -16.13
CA ARG A 116 7.04 1.66 -16.33
C ARG A 116 7.44 1.78 -17.81
N ARG A 117 6.65 1.22 -18.74
CA ARG A 117 6.89 1.36 -20.19
C ARG A 117 6.77 2.79 -20.68
N GLN A 118 5.93 3.62 -20.02
CA GLN A 118 5.78 5.04 -20.31
C GLN A 118 6.94 5.90 -19.76
N GLY A 119 7.86 5.30 -18.98
CA GLY A 119 9.05 5.96 -18.45
C GLY A 119 8.93 6.47 -17.01
N TYR A 120 7.84 6.15 -16.30
CA TYR A 120 7.80 6.39 -14.86
C TYR A 120 8.68 5.38 -14.12
N ARG A 121 9.22 5.83 -12.99
CA ARG A 121 9.73 4.94 -11.95
C ARG A 121 8.58 4.60 -11.00
N VAL A 122 8.32 3.32 -10.81
CA VAL A 122 7.17 2.83 -10.05
C VAL A 122 7.63 2.18 -8.76
N PHE A 123 7.13 2.65 -7.64
CA PHE A 123 7.52 2.24 -6.30
C PHE A 123 6.32 1.76 -5.48
N MET A 124 6.59 0.98 -4.45
CA MET A 124 5.61 0.62 -3.40
C MET A 124 6.07 1.19 -2.06
N LEU A 125 5.16 1.79 -1.30
CA LEU A 125 5.35 2.16 0.10
C LEU A 125 4.19 1.63 0.93
N SER A 126 4.40 0.56 1.69
CA SER A 126 3.31 -0.14 2.38
C SER A 126 3.61 -0.40 3.85
N ASN A 127 2.60 -0.13 4.70
CA ASN A 127 2.54 -0.70 6.04
C ASN A 127 2.10 -2.16 5.92
N THR A 128 3.00 -3.09 6.14
CA THR A 128 2.77 -4.52 5.99
C THR A 128 3.73 -5.30 6.88
N ASN A 129 3.65 -6.62 6.86
CA ASN A 129 4.56 -7.49 7.58
C ASN A 129 5.10 -8.61 6.67
N VAL A 130 6.14 -9.28 7.12
CA VAL A 130 6.84 -10.29 6.32
C VAL A 130 5.92 -11.46 5.93
N ILE A 131 4.98 -11.87 6.80
CA ILE A 131 4.08 -13.02 6.55
C ILE A 131 3.12 -12.68 5.40
N MET A 132 2.42 -11.55 5.50
CA MET A 132 1.49 -11.10 4.46
C MET A 132 2.21 -10.83 3.14
N PHE A 133 3.39 -10.20 3.19
CA PHE A 133 4.13 -9.85 1.98
C PHE A 133 4.68 -11.08 1.25
N GLU A 134 5.21 -12.08 1.99
CA GLU A 134 5.63 -13.36 1.39
C GLU A 134 4.44 -14.10 0.76
N TRP A 135 3.28 -14.10 1.42
CA TRP A 135 2.06 -14.66 0.84
C TRP A 135 1.68 -13.95 -0.47
N MET A 136 1.68 -12.61 -0.49
CA MET A 136 1.36 -11.84 -1.69
C MET A 136 2.32 -12.10 -2.84
N LYS A 137 3.62 -12.25 -2.57
CA LYS A 137 4.59 -12.61 -3.61
C LYS A 137 4.26 -13.94 -4.27
N GLN A 138 3.76 -14.92 -3.52
CA GLN A 138 3.48 -16.25 -4.03
C GLN A 138 2.10 -16.38 -4.71
N HIS A 139 1.10 -15.64 -4.27
CA HIS A 139 -0.29 -15.84 -4.68
C HIS A 139 -0.81 -14.71 -5.58
N VAL A 140 -0.37 -13.48 -5.36
CA VAL A 140 -0.91 -12.30 -6.05
C VAL A 140 0.02 -11.85 -7.18
N PHE A 141 1.28 -11.56 -6.87
CA PHE A 141 2.22 -11.06 -7.88
C PHE A 141 2.68 -12.11 -8.90
N LYS A 142 2.51 -13.39 -8.59
CA LYS A 142 2.84 -14.49 -9.52
C LYS A 142 1.74 -14.83 -10.54
N LYS A 143 0.53 -14.32 -10.40
CA LYS A 143 -0.59 -14.78 -11.21
C LYS A 143 -0.45 -14.51 -12.73
N GLN A 144 0.41 -13.55 -13.10
CA GLN A 144 0.78 -13.31 -14.51
C GLN A 144 2.11 -13.99 -14.91
N GLY A 145 2.64 -14.92 -14.11
CA GLY A 145 3.93 -15.57 -14.36
C GLY A 145 5.13 -14.67 -14.11
N LEU A 146 4.93 -13.53 -13.45
CA LEU A 146 5.93 -12.51 -13.14
C LEU A 146 6.27 -12.51 -11.64
N THR A 147 7.19 -11.65 -11.24
CA THR A 147 7.57 -11.40 -9.84
C THR A 147 7.18 -9.98 -9.45
N VAL A 148 7.18 -9.67 -8.15
CA VAL A 148 6.88 -8.32 -7.66
C VAL A 148 7.81 -7.25 -8.26
N LEU A 149 9.07 -7.60 -8.56
CA LEU A 149 10.05 -6.66 -9.16
C LEU A 149 9.83 -6.42 -10.66
N ASP A 150 8.97 -7.21 -11.31
CA ASP A 150 8.54 -6.90 -12.68
C ASP A 150 7.52 -5.76 -12.73
N TYR A 151 6.86 -5.48 -11.60
CA TYR A 151 5.88 -4.41 -11.44
C TYR A 151 6.46 -3.13 -10.83
N PHE A 152 7.50 -3.26 -9.97
CA PHE A 152 8.06 -2.15 -9.20
C PHE A 152 9.57 -2.06 -9.38
N ASP A 153 10.09 -0.83 -9.42
CA ASP A 153 11.53 -0.58 -9.42
C ASP A 153 12.15 -0.76 -8.03
N ARG A 154 11.40 -0.46 -6.98
CA ARG A 154 11.80 -0.71 -5.59
C ARG A 154 10.58 -0.77 -4.67
N LEU A 155 10.75 -1.50 -3.57
CA LEU A 155 9.75 -1.69 -2.53
C LEU A 155 10.25 -1.03 -1.24
N PHE A 156 9.35 -0.32 -0.55
CA PHE A 156 9.56 0.26 0.76
C PHE A 156 8.53 -0.36 1.71
N LEU A 157 8.96 -1.32 2.49
CA LEU A 157 8.10 -2.12 3.34
C LEU A 157 8.36 -1.77 4.81
N SER A 158 7.33 -1.43 5.56
CA SER A 158 7.44 -0.95 6.93
C SER A 158 8.29 -1.84 7.83
N TYR A 159 8.09 -3.15 7.75
CA TYR A 159 8.83 -4.12 8.58
C TYR A 159 10.33 -4.19 8.24
N GLU A 160 10.74 -3.86 7.00
CA GLU A 160 12.16 -3.78 6.61
C GLU A 160 12.75 -2.43 7.00
N MET A 161 11.98 -1.35 6.80
CA MET A 161 12.39 0.01 7.11
C MET A 161 12.41 0.31 8.62
N LYS A 162 11.73 -0.50 9.44
CA LYS A 162 11.49 -0.27 10.87
C LYS A 162 10.74 1.03 11.16
N MET A 163 9.91 1.44 10.23
CA MET A 163 9.13 2.68 10.22
C MET A 163 7.76 2.40 9.63
N VAL A 164 6.75 3.15 10.08
CA VAL A 164 5.37 3.03 9.56
C VAL A 164 4.83 4.39 9.14
N LYS A 165 4.01 4.41 8.09
CA LYS A 165 3.17 5.57 7.78
C LYS A 165 2.16 5.77 8.93
N PRO A 166 1.77 7.01 9.29
CA PRO A 166 2.08 8.28 8.64
C PRO A 166 3.32 9.01 9.19
N ASN A 167 4.24 8.34 9.90
CA ASN A 167 5.43 8.99 10.43
C ASN A 167 6.24 9.62 9.29
N GLU A 168 6.62 10.89 9.45
CA GLU A 168 7.35 11.65 8.44
C GLU A 168 8.65 10.97 8.00
N GLU A 169 9.32 10.30 8.93
CA GLU A 169 10.61 9.64 8.72
C GLU A 169 10.58 8.59 7.61
N ILE A 170 9.47 7.83 7.48
CA ILE A 170 9.37 6.79 6.44
C ILE A 170 9.35 7.42 5.04
N PHE A 171 8.65 8.56 4.87
CA PHE A 171 8.60 9.28 3.60
C PHE A 171 9.95 9.91 3.25
N ARG A 172 10.63 10.52 4.23
CA ARG A 172 11.98 11.07 4.04
C ARG A 172 12.98 9.97 3.65
N LYS A 173 12.93 8.84 4.32
CA LYS A 173 13.79 7.69 4.01
C LYS A 173 13.46 7.12 2.62
N MET A 174 12.19 6.97 2.28
CA MET A 174 11.74 6.54 0.94
C MET A 174 12.29 7.49 -0.15
N LEU A 175 12.16 8.80 0.02
CA LEU A 175 12.69 9.79 -0.92
C LEU A 175 14.21 9.67 -1.09
N ALA A 176 14.95 9.58 0.02
CA ALA A 176 16.40 9.47 0.01
C ALA A 176 16.87 8.17 -0.64
N ASP A 177 16.35 7.02 -0.18
CA ASP A 177 16.73 5.70 -0.67
C ASP A 177 16.30 5.44 -2.12
N GLY A 178 15.22 6.08 -2.55
CA GLY A 178 14.70 6.02 -3.90
C GLY A 178 15.29 7.07 -4.84
N GLU A 179 16.15 7.97 -4.33
CA GLU A 179 16.68 9.11 -5.11
C GLU A 179 15.54 9.89 -5.78
N MET A 180 14.53 10.26 -4.98
CA MET A 180 13.32 10.92 -5.46
C MET A 180 13.28 12.38 -5.02
N VAL A 181 12.89 13.25 -5.94
CA VAL A 181 12.58 14.67 -5.64
C VAL A 181 11.11 14.75 -5.27
N PRO A 182 10.73 15.35 -4.12
CA PRO A 182 9.33 15.42 -3.67
C PRO A 182 8.38 15.96 -4.75
N THR A 183 8.73 17.08 -5.38
CA THR A 183 7.91 17.74 -6.42
C THR A 183 7.85 17.00 -7.76
N GLU A 184 8.61 15.93 -7.93
CA GLU A 184 8.58 15.02 -9.08
C GLU A 184 7.94 13.66 -8.72
N THR A 185 7.33 13.56 -7.54
CA THR A 185 6.82 12.30 -6.97
C THR A 185 5.33 12.42 -6.69
N LEU A 186 4.56 11.42 -7.12
CA LEU A 186 3.14 11.25 -6.80
C LEU A 186 2.98 10.05 -5.88
N LEU A 187 2.40 10.25 -4.69
CA LEU A 187 1.95 9.18 -3.80
C LEU A 187 0.45 8.95 -4.00
N ILE A 188 0.06 7.69 -4.16
CA ILE A 188 -1.34 7.23 -4.20
C ILE A 188 -1.56 6.34 -2.98
N ASP A 189 -2.41 6.79 -2.06
CA ASP A 189 -2.63 6.15 -0.75
C ASP A 189 -4.09 6.36 -0.32
N ASP A 190 -4.71 5.41 0.38
CA ASP A 190 -6.10 5.50 0.86
C ASP A 190 -6.23 6.08 2.28
N GLY A 191 -5.11 6.32 2.95
CA GLY A 191 -5.05 6.89 4.30
C GLY A 191 -4.91 8.41 4.30
N GLU A 192 -5.92 9.13 4.76
CA GLU A 192 -5.88 10.61 4.85
C GLU A 192 -4.64 11.13 5.60
N ALA A 193 -4.26 10.48 6.71
CA ALA A 193 -3.10 10.85 7.49
C ALA A 193 -1.78 10.64 6.71
N ASN A 194 -1.69 9.59 5.89
CA ASN A 194 -0.54 9.31 5.04
C ASN A 194 -0.40 10.37 3.95
N VAL A 195 -1.51 10.68 3.27
CA VAL A 195 -1.60 11.73 2.23
C VAL A 195 -1.19 13.08 2.82
N ALA A 196 -1.71 13.46 4.00
CA ALA A 196 -1.37 14.71 4.65
C ALA A 196 0.13 14.79 5.01
N ALA A 197 0.70 13.72 5.59
CA ALA A 197 2.10 13.67 5.97
C ALA A 197 3.04 13.76 4.74
N ALA A 198 2.73 13.06 3.67
CA ALA A 198 3.50 13.12 2.41
C ALA A 198 3.41 14.49 1.74
N SER A 199 2.20 15.08 1.71
CA SER A 199 1.96 16.41 1.12
C SER A 199 2.74 17.51 1.87
N ALA A 200 2.88 17.41 3.19
CA ALA A 200 3.67 18.33 3.99
C ALA A 200 5.17 18.33 3.63
N LEU A 201 5.66 17.27 2.97
CA LEU A 201 7.02 17.16 2.45
C LEU A 201 7.16 17.63 0.99
N GLY A 202 6.09 18.13 0.38
CA GLY A 202 6.07 18.59 -1.01
C GLY A 202 5.87 17.47 -2.04
N ILE A 203 5.50 16.27 -1.62
CA ILE A 203 5.10 15.16 -2.50
C ILE A 203 3.70 15.46 -3.04
N HIS A 204 3.46 15.28 -4.33
CA HIS A 204 2.12 15.27 -4.86
C HIS A 204 1.38 14.04 -4.34
N THR A 205 0.13 14.21 -3.95
CA THR A 205 -0.64 13.12 -3.33
C THR A 205 -2.00 12.95 -3.97
N TYR A 206 -2.47 11.72 -4.01
CA TYR A 206 -3.82 11.37 -4.39
C TYR A 206 -4.43 10.46 -3.33
N LEU A 207 -5.57 10.88 -2.77
CA LEU A 207 -6.34 10.05 -1.84
C LEU A 207 -7.21 9.10 -2.65
N ALA A 208 -6.80 7.84 -2.70
CA ALA A 208 -7.51 6.81 -3.43
C ALA A 208 -8.75 6.33 -2.67
N HIS A 209 -9.80 5.99 -3.39
CA HIS A 209 -10.97 5.33 -2.83
C HIS A 209 -10.93 3.82 -3.10
N ARG A 210 -11.49 3.06 -2.17
CA ARG A 210 -11.52 1.60 -2.29
C ARG A 210 -12.19 1.18 -3.60
N ALA A 211 -11.59 0.20 -4.28
CA ALA A 211 -12.03 -0.33 -5.58
C ALA A 211 -12.05 0.69 -6.73
N GLU A 212 -11.41 1.85 -6.56
CA GLU A 212 -11.35 2.87 -7.60
C GLU A 212 -10.45 2.43 -8.76
N ASP A 213 -10.90 2.78 -9.97
CA ASP A 213 -10.06 2.76 -11.17
C ASP A 213 -9.48 4.15 -11.41
N PHE A 214 -8.30 4.40 -10.86
CA PHE A 214 -7.62 5.69 -10.95
C PHE A 214 -6.69 5.81 -12.17
N ARG A 215 -6.81 4.97 -13.20
CA ARG A 215 -5.96 5.04 -14.41
C ARG A 215 -6.04 6.39 -15.12
N SER A 216 -7.18 7.06 -15.07
CA SER A 216 -7.36 8.41 -15.64
C SER A 216 -6.54 9.50 -14.94
N LEU A 217 -6.10 9.24 -13.70
CA LEU A 217 -5.26 10.17 -12.92
C LEU A 217 -3.97 10.52 -13.65
N PHE A 218 -3.37 9.56 -14.35
CA PHE A 218 -2.08 9.75 -15.02
C PHE A 218 -2.12 10.74 -16.20
N HIS A 219 -3.30 11.13 -16.67
CA HIS A 219 -3.43 12.25 -17.61
C HIS A 219 -3.11 13.60 -16.97
N GLN A 220 -3.31 13.73 -15.65
CA GLN A 220 -2.97 14.93 -14.88
C GLN A 220 -1.50 14.96 -14.46
N TYR A 221 -0.88 13.78 -14.37
CA TYR A 221 0.51 13.57 -13.94
C TYR A 221 1.32 12.85 -15.03
N PRO A 222 1.56 13.48 -16.21
CA PRO A 222 2.30 12.85 -17.30
C PRO A 222 3.77 12.59 -16.91
N PRO A 223 4.45 11.65 -17.60
CA PRO A 223 5.86 11.38 -17.33
C PRO A 223 6.72 12.59 -17.69
N MET A 224 7.73 12.86 -16.88
CA MET A 224 8.76 13.83 -17.20
C MET A 224 9.60 13.32 -18.40
N LYS A 225 9.83 14.21 -19.38
CA LYS A 225 10.65 13.94 -20.57
C LYS A 225 12.13 14.04 -20.26
#